data_0d17015eabcee9068c46260adfacf88e
#
_entry.id   0d17015eabcee9068c46260adfacf88e
#
_cell.length_a   1.000
_cell.length_b   1.000
_cell.length_c   1.000
_cell.angle_alpha   90.00
_cell.angle_beta   90.00
_cell.angle_gamma   90.00
#
_symmetry.space_group_name_H-M   'P 1'
#
loop_
_entity.id
_entity.type
_entity.pdbx_description
1 polymer ?
#
loop_
_entity_poly.entity_id
_entity_poly.type
_entity_poly.pdbx_seq_one_letter_code
_entity_poly.pdbx_strand_id
1 'polypeptide(L)'
;LIVCCNVIIGLGLGFMAMSLTSSVKYLPINKAGIGSGIVNASRYIGQAIGMALLVTILNSNVNIAKTQIKETAYNQIEKRVLSTDVKKVAKKEISKTFDTTKKNNSISTKQSNMVEAIKIAAQKTDNLPEPKKGSNYRKIYDANQLLINGVETVSSSVPQLSTSLKTISGDQAKVGTAIKLLAQKDELSSALKVIVKEKNEQLSRAFDNVFIVG
;
A
#
# COMPACT_ATOMS: atom_id res chain seq x y z
N LEU A 1 7.19 24.99 8.13
CA LEU A 1 7.03 24.93 6.68
C LEU A 1 5.80 25.74 6.23
N ILE A 2 4.59 25.47 6.71
CA ILE A 2 3.34 26.14 6.33
C ILE A 2 3.41 27.67 6.54
N VAL A 3 4.01 28.14 7.64
CA VAL A 3 4.18 29.57 7.91
C VAL A 3 5.11 30.21 6.88
N CYS A 4 6.23 29.58 6.53
CA CYS A 4 7.14 30.09 5.50
C CYS A 4 6.47 30.18 4.13
N CYS A 5 5.69 29.16 3.74
CA CYS A 5 4.93 29.17 2.49
C CYS A 5 3.90 30.32 2.48
N ASN A 6 3.17 30.54 3.56
CA ASN A 6 2.20 31.63 3.65
C ASN A 6 2.87 33.02 3.55
N VAL A 7 4.06 33.19 4.14
CA VAL A 7 4.83 34.45 4.03
C VAL A 7 5.27 34.68 2.58
N ILE A 8 5.78 33.65 1.89
CA ILE A 8 6.19 33.76 0.47
C ILE A 8 4.99 34.10 -0.41
N ILE A 9 3.84 33.42 -0.21
CA ILE A 9 2.60 33.72 -0.94
C ILE A 9 2.14 35.14 -0.68
N GLY A 10 2.15 35.60 0.58
CA GLY A 10 1.78 36.97 0.94
C GLY A 10 2.67 38.04 0.29
N LEU A 11 3.99 37.82 0.27
CA LEU A 11 4.92 38.67 -0.43
C LEU A 11 4.65 38.69 -1.94
N GLY A 12 4.43 37.52 -2.56
CA GLY A 12 4.11 37.39 -3.98
C GLY A 12 2.83 38.15 -4.36
N LEU A 13 1.78 38.05 -3.56
CA LEU A 13 0.54 38.81 -3.78
C LEU A 13 0.72 40.31 -3.61
N GLY A 14 1.52 40.77 -2.65
CA GLY A 14 1.84 42.17 -2.46
C GLY A 14 2.59 42.80 -3.66
N PHE A 15 3.62 42.14 -4.13
CA PHE A 15 4.36 42.57 -5.34
C PHE A 15 3.48 42.59 -6.60
N MET A 16 2.55 41.66 -6.72
CA MET A 16 1.65 41.56 -7.84
C MET A 16 0.69 42.74 -7.92
N ALA A 17 0.14 43.20 -6.80
CA ALA A 17 -0.76 44.37 -6.75
C ALA A 17 -0.02 45.65 -7.19
N MET A 18 1.22 45.87 -6.69
CA MET A 18 2.05 46.99 -7.05
C MET A 18 2.46 46.98 -8.52
N SER A 19 2.81 45.85 -9.06
CA SER A 19 3.22 45.67 -10.47
C SER A 19 2.08 46.03 -11.43
N LEU A 20 0.85 45.60 -11.12
CA LEU A 20 -0.35 45.96 -11.91
C LEU A 20 -0.58 47.46 -11.98
N THR A 21 -0.55 48.12 -10.82
CA THR A 21 -0.76 49.56 -10.74
C THR A 21 0.33 50.36 -11.45
N SER A 22 1.59 49.97 -11.29
CA SER A 22 2.75 50.62 -11.91
C SER A 22 2.74 50.46 -13.43
N SER A 23 2.33 49.31 -13.95
CA SER A 23 2.32 49.04 -15.40
C SER A 23 1.31 49.88 -16.18
N VAL A 24 0.25 50.33 -15.53
CA VAL A 24 -0.80 51.13 -16.19
C VAL A 24 -0.63 52.65 -15.95
N LYS A 25 0.10 53.05 -14.88
CA LYS A 25 0.21 54.44 -14.42
C LYS A 25 0.81 55.41 -15.46
N TYR A 26 1.72 54.95 -16.30
CA TYR A 26 2.41 55.78 -17.31
C TYR A 26 1.82 55.64 -18.70
N LEU A 27 0.73 54.94 -18.88
CA LEU A 27 0.06 54.85 -20.18
C LEU A 27 -0.93 56.02 -20.39
N PRO A 28 -1.02 56.58 -21.59
CA PRO A 28 -2.08 57.51 -21.95
C PRO A 28 -3.45 56.92 -21.73
N ILE A 29 -4.41 57.73 -21.27
CA ILE A 29 -5.77 57.28 -20.89
C ILE A 29 -6.46 56.49 -22.01
N ASN A 30 -6.26 56.87 -23.26
CA ASN A 30 -6.81 56.21 -24.45
C ASN A 30 -6.21 54.81 -24.71
N LYS A 31 -5.07 54.47 -24.11
CA LYS A 31 -4.39 53.17 -24.23
C LYS A 31 -4.41 52.33 -22.93
N ALA A 32 -5.01 52.83 -21.84
CA ALA A 32 -5.07 52.16 -20.55
C ALA A 32 -5.76 50.82 -20.62
N GLY A 33 -6.81 50.66 -21.42
CA GLY A 33 -7.51 49.40 -21.65
C GLY A 33 -6.65 48.32 -22.30
N ILE A 34 -5.82 48.73 -23.30
CA ILE A 34 -4.89 47.80 -23.96
C ILE A 34 -3.79 47.36 -22.98
N GLY A 35 -3.26 48.29 -22.21
CA GLY A 35 -2.26 48.00 -21.19
C GLY A 35 -2.76 47.00 -20.12
N SER A 36 -3.97 47.22 -19.61
CA SER A 36 -4.62 46.29 -18.66
C SER A 36 -4.84 44.93 -19.28
N GLY A 37 -5.26 44.86 -20.54
CA GLY A 37 -5.42 43.59 -21.26
C GLY A 37 -4.14 42.79 -21.40
N ILE A 38 -3.04 43.45 -21.75
CA ILE A 38 -1.70 42.82 -21.88
C ILE A 38 -1.23 42.29 -20.53
N VAL A 39 -1.38 43.04 -19.45
CA VAL A 39 -0.98 42.63 -18.10
C VAL A 39 -1.79 41.42 -17.66
N ASN A 40 -3.11 41.40 -17.87
CA ASN A 40 -3.94 40.26 -17.54
C ASN A 40 -3.61 39.01 -18.38
N ALA A 41 -3.37 39.18 -19.69
CA ALA A 41 -2.96 38.09 -20.56
C ALA A 41 -1.60 37.48 -20.10
N SER A 42 -0.62 38.32 -19.78
CA SER A 42 0.68 37.85 -19.24
C SER A 42 0.53 37.11 -17.92
N ARG A 43 -0.36 37.57 -17.04
CA ARG A 43 -0.68 36.90 -15.79
C ARG A 43 -1.28 35.51 -16.02
N TYR A 44 -2.24 35.37 -16.92
CA TYR A 44 -2.85 34.06 -17.23
C TYR A 44 -1.85 33.10 -17.87
N ILE A 45 -0.99 33.59 -18.74
CA ILE A 45 0.11 32.81 -19.34
C ILE A 45 1.06 32.32 -18.23
N GLY A 46 1.49 33.22 -17.32
CA GLY A 46 2.33 32.85 -16.18
C GLY A 46 1.69 31.79 -15.27
N GLN A 47 0.41 31.94 -14.97
CA GLN A 47 -0.34 30.95 -14.18
C GLN A 47 -0.43 29.59 -14.89
N ALA A 48 -0.68 29.59 -16.20
CA ALA A 48 -0.76 28.34 -16.98
C ALA A 48 0.58 27.60 -17.00
N ILE A 49 1.69 28.32 -17.21
CA ILE A 49 3.04 27.76 -17.19
C ILE A 49 3.39 27.25 -15.78
N GLY A 50 3.12 28.05 -14.74
CA GLY A 50 3.36 27.67 -13.35
C GLY A 50 2.58 26.38 -12.98
N MET A 51 1.31 26.30 -13.33
CA MET A 51 0.50 25.12 -13.10
C MET A 51 1.03 23.88 -13.85
N ALA A 52 1.44 24.06 -15.11
CA ALA A 52 2.01 22.97 -15.92
C ALA A 52 3.30 22.42 -15.29
N LEU A 53 4.18 23.28 -14.81
CA LEU A 53 5.42 22.89 -14.11
C LEU A 53 5.12 22.15 -12.81
N LEU A 54 4.22 22.68 -11.96
CA LEU A 54 3.82 22.05 -10.71
C LEU A 54 3.23 20.65 -10.94
N VAL A 55 2.31 20.52 -11.90
CA VAL A 55 1.72 19.23 -12.25
C VAL A 55 2.76 18.22 -12.74
N THR A 56 3.73 18.70 -13.54
CA THR A 56 4.82 17.84 -14.05
C THR A 56 5.70 17.33 -12.90
N ILE A 57 6.11 18.21 -11.98
CA ILE A 57 6.92 17.85 -10.81
C ILE A 57 6.14 16.89 -9.90
N LEU A 58 4.88 17.21 -9.63
CA LEU A 58 4.01 16.35 -8.81
C LEU A 58 3.87 14.95 -9.42
N ASN A 59 3.60 14.88 -10.71
CA ASN A 59 3.43 13.60 -11.40
C ASN A 59 4.72 12.77 -11.39
N SER A 60 5.87 13.40 -11.55
CA SER A 60 7.18 12.75 -11.44
C SER A 60 7.40 12.20 -10.04
N ASN A 61 7.19 12.99 -8.98
CA ASN A 61 7.37 12.58 -7.60
C ASN A 61 6.40 11.46 -7.20
N VAL A 62 5.14 11.54 -7.64
CA VAL A 62 4.14 10.48 -7.41
C VAL A 62 4.53 9.18 -8.10
N ASN A 63 5.10 9.23 -9.30
CA ASN A 63 5.58 8.03 -10.00
C ASN A 63 6.77 7.38 -9.28
N ILE A 64 7.72 8.17 -8.80
CA ILE A 64 8.84 7.68 -7.99
C ILE A 64 8.30 7.03 -6.70
N ALA A 65 7.40 7.70 -5.97
CA ALA A 65 6.79 7.19 -4.77
C ALA A 65 6.04 5.86 -5.03
N LYS A 66 5.29 5.74 -6.13
CA LYS A 66 4.62 4.50 -6.52
C LYS A 66 5.60 3.34 -6.72
N THR A 67 6.74 3.59 -7.37
CA THR A 67 7.78 2.56 -7.58
C THR A 67 8.37 2.11 -6.26
N GLN A 68 8.72 3.02 -5.36
CA GLN A 68 9.26 2.71 -4.04
C GLN A 68 8.27 1.92 -3.18
N ILE A 69 6.99 2.32 -3.19
CA ILE A 69 5.93 1.59 -2.46
C ILE A 69 5.78 0.18 -3.02
N LYS A 70 5.79 0.01 -4.35
CA LYS A 70 5.69 -1.31 -5.00
C LYS A 70 6.85 -2.21 -4.60
N GLU A 71 8.07 -1.70 -4.62
CA GLU A 71 9.28 -2.42 -4.23
C GLU A 71 9.25 -2.82 -2.75
N THR A 72 8.93 -1.86 -1.88
CA THR A 72 8.76 -2.13 -0.44
C THR A 72 7.70 -3.20 -0.20
N ALA A 73 6.57 -3.12 -0.91
CA ALA A 73 5.50 -4.11 -0.80
C ALA A 73 5.97 -5.52 -1.22
N TYR A 74 6.73 -5.63 -2.31
CA TYR A 74 7.29 -6.92 -2.73
C TYR A 74 8.28 -7.47 -1.71
N ASN A 75 9.18 -6.64 -1.19
CA ASN A 75 10.14 -7.03 -0.17
C ASN A 75 9.45 -7.49 1.12
N GLN A 76 8.37 -6.83 1.54
CA GLN A 76 7.60 -7.22 2.71
C GLN A 76 6.91 -8.58 2.51
N ILE A 77 6.35 -8.86 1.34
CA ILE A 77 5.73 -10.15 1.02
C ILE A 77 6.79 -11.27 0.98
N GLU A 78 7.98 -11.00 0.41
CA GLU A 78 9.05 -12.01 0.35
C GLU A 78 9.60 -12.39 1.72
N LYS A 79 9.76 -11.43 2.61
CA LYS A 79 10.28 -11.66 3.98
C LYS A 79 9.31 -12.44 4.88
N ARG A 80 8.05 -12.60 4.48
CA ARG A 80 7.04 -13.29 5.27
C ARG A 80 7.00 -14.79 4.97
N VAL A 81 6.64 -15.56 6.00
CA VAL A 81 6.45 -17.01 5.90
C VAL A 81 5.08 -17.30 5.29
N LEU A 82 5.02 -17.21 3.97
CA LEU A 82 3.81 -17.43 3.17
C LEU A 82 4.07 -18.52 2.13
N SER A 83 3.02 -19.26 1.76
CA SER A 83 3.13 -20.22 0.65
C SER A 83 3.41 -19.51 -0.67
N THR A 84 4.04 -20.21 -1.60
CA THR A 84 4.41 -19.67 -2.92
C THR A 84 3.19 -19.14 -3.67
N ASP A 85 2.06 -19.81 -3.59
CA ASP A 85 0.82 -19.39 -4.24
C ASP A 85 0.26 -18.10 -3.65
N VAL A 86 0.28 -17.95 -2.32
CA VAL A 86 -0.13 -16.71 -1.64
C VAL A 86 0.80 -15.55 -2.02
N LYS A 87 2.11 -15.76 -2.04
CA LYS A 87 3.08 -14.76 -2.49
C LYS A 87 2.80 -14.32 -3.93
N LYS A 88 2.56 -15.27 -4.84
CA LYS A 88 2.27 -15.00 -6.25
C LYS A 88 1.01 -14.16 -6.44
N VAL A 89 -0.09 -14.52 -5.75
CA VAL A 89 -1.34 -13.77 -5.82
C VAL A 89 -1.19 -12.39 -5.20
N ALA A 90 -0.54 -12.28 -4.04
CA ALA A 90 -0.29 -11.00 -3.38
C ALA A 90 0.54 -10.05 -4.27
N LYS A 91 1.62 -10.54 -4.90
CA LYS A 91 2.42 -9.76 -5.85
C LYS A 91 1.62 -9.33 -7.08
N LYS A 92 0.78 -10.20 -7.62
CA LYS A 92 -0.11 -9.88 -8.75
C LYS A 92 -1.10 -8.75 -8.40
N GLU A 93 -1.68 -8.78 -7.20
CA GLU A 93 -2.60 -7.73 -6.76
C GLU A 93 -1.88 -6.40 -6.47
N ILE A 94 -0.67 -6.44 -5.91
CA ILE A 94 0.17 -5.26 -5.76
C ILE A 94 0.46 -4.64 -7.13
N SER A 95 0.92 -5.44 -8.11
CA SER A 95 1.19 -4.95 -9.47
C SER A 95 -0.04 -4.28 -10.08
N LYS A 96 -1.18 -4.95 -10.10
CA LYS A 96 -2.44 -4.38 -10.62
C LYS A 96 -2.81 -3.04 -9.95
N THR A 97 -2.57 -2.93 -8.65
CA THR A 97 -2.90 -1.73 -7.89
C THR A 97 -2.06 -0.52 -8.31
N PHE A 98 -0.79 -0.74 -8.63
CA PHE A 98 0.14 0.35 -8.97
C PHE A 98 0.27 0.59 -10.47
N ASP A 99 0.00 -0.42 -11.31
CA ASP A 99 0.09 -0.30 -12.76
C ASP A 99 -1.21 0.25 -13.38
N THR A 100 -2.34 0.19 -12.66
CA THR A 100 -3.62 0.74 -13.15
C THR A 100 -3.73 2.21 -12.79
N THR A 101 -3.62 3.08 -13.78
CA THR A 101 -3.85 4.54 -13.68
C THR A 101 -5.35 4.88 -13.46
N LYS A 102 -6.23 3.88 -13.36
CA LYS A 102 -7.69 4.04 -13.24
C LYS A 102 -8.14 4.00 -11.79
N LYS A 103 -8.77 5.09 -11.41
CA LYS A 103 -9.66 5.40 -10.28
C LYS A 103 -10.25 4.21 -9.49
N ASN A 104 -10.21 4.40 -8.15
CA ASN A 104 -11.15 3.80 -7.21
C ASN A 104 -11.12 2.28 -7.02
N ASN A 105 -10.01 1.75 -6.48
CA ASN A 105 -10.13 0.53 -5.69
C ASN A 105 -9.96 0.90 -4.21
N SER A 106 -11.09 1.01 -3.53
CA SER A 106 -11.14 1.17 -2.08
C SER A 106 -10.36 0.04 -1.39
N ILE A 107 -9.84 0.31 -0.21
CA ILE A 107 -9.09 -0.65 0.62
C ILE A 107 -9.89 -1.95 0.83
N SER A 108 -11.21 -1.89 0.84
CA SER A 108 -12.11 -3.04 0.96
C SER A 108 -11.98 -4.06 -0.19
N THR A 109 -11.81 -3.60 -1.43
CA THR A 109 -11.63 -4.50 -2.59
C THR A 109 -10.28 -5.24 -2.53
N LYS A 110 -9.24 -4.59 -1.97
CA LYS A 110 -7.92 -5.20 -1.79
C LYS A 110 -7.92 -6.29 -0.71
N GLN A 111 -8.71 -6.12 0.34
CA GLN A 111 -8.86 -7.12 1.39
C GLN A 111 -9.61 -8.36 0.87
N SER A 112 -10.58 -8.18 -0.01
CA SER A 112 -11.30 -9.28 -0.68
C SER A 112 -10.35 -10.15 -1.54
N ASN A 113 -9.45 -9.53 -2.32
CA ASN A 113 -8.52 -10.26 -3.17
C ASN A 113 -7.46 -11.04 -2.39
N MET A 114 -7.09 -10.55 -1.20
CA MET A 114 -6.18 -11.28 -0.30
C MET A 114 -6.87 -12.44 0.42
N VAL A 115 -8.14 -12.31 0.73
CA VAL A 115 -8.95 -13.45 1.22
C VAL A 115 -9.03 -14.54 0.16
N GLU A 116 -9.14 -14.18 -1.12
CA GLU A 116 -9.13 -15.14 -2.22
C GLU A 116 -7.79 -15.87 -2.35
N ALA A 117 -6.66 -15.18 -2.14
CA ALA A 117 -5.34 -15.82 -2.10
C ALA A 117 -5.25 -16.90 -1.00
N ILE A 118 -5.84 -16.64 0.16
CA ILE A 118 -5.88 -17.60 1.26
C ILE A 118 -6.82 -18.77 0.94
N LYS A 119 -7.95 -18.54 0.27
CA LYS A 119 -8.82 -19.63 -0.21
C LYS A 119 -8.10 -20.54 -1.21
N ILE A 120 -7.34 -19.99 -2.15
CA ILE A 120 -6.52 -20.76 -3.09
C ILE A 120 -5.47 -21.59 -2.33
N ALA A 121 -4.82 -21.00 -1.33
CA ALA A 121 -3.88 -21.73 -0.47
C ALA A 121 -4.57 -22.85 0.34
N ALA A 122 -5.82 -22.64 0.77
CA ALA A 122 -6.60 -23.65 1.48
C ALA A 122 -6.98 -24.84 0.60
N GLN A 123 -7.08 -24.66 -0.71
CA GLN A 123 -7.33 -25.75 -1.66
C GLN A 123 -6.08 -26.61 -1.95
N LYS A 124 -4.87 -26.05 -1.70
CA LYS A 124 -3.57 -26.70 -1.92
C LYS A 124 -2.84 -26.89 -0.60
N THR A 125 -3.32 -27.87 0.18
CA THR A 125 -2.85 -28.07 1.56
C THR A 125 -1.46 -28.70 1.68
N ASP A 126 -0.98 -29.37 0.63
CA ASP A 126 0.22 -30.22 0.70
C ASP A 126 1.54 -29.47 0.91
N ASN A 127 1.59 -28.16 0.60
CA ASN A 127 2.80 -27.34 0.68
C ASN A 127 2.64 -26.07 1.52
N LEU A 128 1.81 -26.12 2.56
CA LEU A 128 1.67 -24.97 3.45
C LEU A 128 2.88 -24.87 4.39
N PRO A 129 3.54 -23.69 4.45
CA PRO A 129 4.66 -23.50 5.37
C PRO A 129 4.21 -23.62 6.82
N GLU A 130 5.09 -24.11 7.67
CA GLU A 130 4.85 -24.13 9.10
C GLU A 130 4.78 -22.72 9.69
N PRO A 131 4.03 -22.51 10.77
CA PRO A 131 3.98 -21.23 11.45
C PRO A 131 5.35 -20.79 11.93
N LYS A 132 5.61 -19.47 11.90
CA LYS A 132 6.87 -18.86 12.31
C LYS A 132 7.25 -19.28 13.74
N LYS A 133 8.50 -19.67 13.95
CA LYS A 133 9.06 -20.01 15.28
C LYS A 133 8.80 -18.85 16.26
N GLY A 134 8.36 -19.18 17.47
CA GLY A 134 8.04 -18.22 18.53
C GLY A 134 6.67 -17.58 18.45
N SER A 135 5.89 -17.77 17.37
CA SER A 135 4.51 -17.30 17.29
C SER A 135 3.56 -18.17 18.12
N ASN A 136 2.40 -17.60 18.52
CA ASN A 136 1.36 -18.37 19.22
C ASN A 136 0.82 -19.48 18.34
N TYR A 137 0.70 -19.27 17.02
CA TYR A 137 0.30 -20.30 16.07
C TYR A 137 1.31 -21.47 16.03
N ARG A 138 2.61 -21.20 16.19
CA ARG A 138 3.63 -22.27 16.29
C ARG A 138 3.42 -23.13 17.52
N LYS A 139 3.17 -22.52 18.68
CA LYS A 139 2.90 -23.24 19.94
C LYS A 139 1.68 -24.15 19.81
N ILE A 140 0.59 -23.64 19.23
CA ILE A 140 -0.64 -24.42 19.02
C ILE A 140 -0.40 -25.54 18.01
N TYR A 141 0.35 -25.27 16.94
CA TYR A 141 0.72 -26.26 15.94
C TYR A 141 1.56 -27.39 16.53
N ASP A 142 2.59 -27.05 17.31
CA ASP A 142 3.48 -28.03 17.96
C ASP A 142 2.68 -28.90 18.98
N ALA A 143 1.78 -28.27 19.75
CA ALA A 143 0.88 -29.00 20.66
C ALA A 143 -0.05 -29.95 19.88
N ASN A 144 -0.59 -29.52 18.74
CA ASN A 144 -1.41 -30.39 17.88
C ASN A 144 -0.61 -31.57 17.30
N GLN A 145 0.66 -31.37 16.93
CA GLN A 145 1.55 -32.45 16.47
C GLN A 145 1.82 -33.47 17.58
N LEU A 146 2.02 -33.01 18.82
CA LEU A 146 2.13 -33.92 19.97
C LEU A 146 0.88 -34.76 20.20
N LEU A 147 -0.32 -34.16 20.03
CA LEU A 147 -1.59 -34.89 20.11
C LEU A 147 -1.71 -35.93 19.00
N ILE A 148 -1.35 -35.61 17.76
CA ILE A 148 -1.36 -36.57 16.64
C ILE A 148 -0.44 -37.76 16.97
N ASN A 149 0.80 -37.50 17.39
CA ASN A 149 1.73 -38.56 17.76
C ASN A 149 1.24 -39.41 18.93
N GLY A 150 0.60 -38.78 19.93
CA GLY A 150 -0.04 -39.49 21.04
C GLY A 150 -1.16 -40.40 20.60
N VAL A 151 -2.04 -39.92 19.71
CA VAL A 151 -3.15 -40.74 19.15
C VAL A 151 -2.61 -41.90 18.32
N GLU A 152 -1.58 -41.70 17.51
CA GLU A 152 -0.93 -42.77 16.73
C GLU A 152 -0.31 -43.84 17.65
N THR A 153 0.37 -43.41 18.72
CA THR A 153 0.94 -44.34 19.72
C THR A 153 -0.15 -45.19 20.39
N VAL A 154 -1.25 -44.58 20.81
CA VAL A 154 -2.40 -45.29 21.39
C VAL A 154 -3.06 -46.22 20.36
N SER A 155 -3.22 -45.77 19.11
CA SER A 155 -3.78 -46.57 18.02
C SER A 155 -2.98 -47.82 17.72
N SER A 156 -1.66 -47.75 17.80
CA SER A 156 -0.79 -48.92 17.60
C SER A 156 -0.83 -49.90 18.75
N SER A 157 -1.17 -49.44 19.97
CA SER A 157 -1.22 -50.27 21.18
C SER A 157 -2.54 -50.99 21.41
N VAL A 158 -3.64 -50.54 20.75
CA VAL A 158 -4.99 -51.07 20.97
C VAL A 158 -5.72 -51.29 19.62
N PRO A 159 -5.59 -52.44 18.98
CA PRO A 159 -6.13 -52.71 17.65
C PRO A 159 -7.65 -52.48 17.50
N GLN A 160 -8.42 -52.69 18.56
CA GLN A 160 -9.88 -52.55 18.57
C GLN A 160 -10.37 -51.07 18.58
N LEU A 161 -9.54 -50.12 19.02
CA LEU A 161 -9.81 -48.68 18.95
C LEU A 161 -9.32 -48.03 17.63
N SER A 162 -8.66 -48.78 16.79
CA SER A 162 -7.94 -48.30 15.61
C SER A 162 -8.80 -47.42 14.67
N THR A 163 -10.08 -47.78 14.46
CA THR A 163 -10.93 -47.03 13.51
C THR A 163 -11.32 -45.65 14.04
N SER A 164 -11.71 -45.55 15.31
CA SER A 164 -12.08 -44.26 15.92
C SER A 164 -10.87 -43.34 16.10
N LEU A 165 -9.72 -43.89 16.45
CA LEU A 165 -8.46 -43.14 16.58
C LEU A 165 -7.92 -42.65 15.23
N LYS A 166 -8.14 -43.43 14.16
CA LYS A 166 -7.79 -43.01 12.80
C LYS A 166 -8.60 -41.80 12.32
N THR A 167 -9.87 -41.74 12.70
CA THR A 167 -10.74 -40.58 12.43
C THR A 167 -10.25 -39.35 13.20
N ILE A 168 -9.95 -39.51 14.50
CA ILE A 168 -9.41 -38.42 15.34
C ILE A 168 -8.09 -37.90 14.81
N SER A 169 -7.16 -38.76 14.41
CA SER A 169 -5.88 -38.37 13.80
C SER A 169 -6.09 -37.59 12.50
N GLY A 170 -7.03 -38.00 11.65
CA GLY A 170 -7.40 -37.29 10.43
C GLY A 170 -7.98 -35.90 10.70
N ASP A 171 -8.80 -35.75 11.73
CA ASP A 171 -9.37 -34.43 12.08
C ASP A 171 -8.32 -33.50 12.71
N GLN A 172 -7.37 -34.02 13.48
CA GLN A 172 -6.25 -33.25 14.00
C GLN A 172 -5.30 -32.78 12.89
N ALA A 173 -5.11 -33.56 11.84
CA ALA A 173 -4.36 -33.10 10.66
C ALA A 173 -5.05 -31.92 9.96
N LYS A 174 -6.38 -31.93 9.86
CA LYS A 174 -7.17 -30.78 9.38
C LYS A 174 -7.00 -29.56 10.27
N VAL A 175 -6.99 -29.73 11.59
CA VAL A 175 -6.70 -28.65 12.55
C VAL A 175 -5.29 -28.08 12.31
N GLY A 176 -4.29 -28.92 12.14
CA GLY A 176 -2.92 -28.48 11.81
C GLY A 176 -2.86 -27.64 10.54
N THR A 177 -3.59 -28.05 9.51
CA THR A 177 -3.72 -27.29 8.25
C THR A 177 -4.40 -25.93 8.48
N ALA A 178 -5.48 -25.90 9.26
CA ALA A 178 -6.18 -24.67 9.59
C ALA A 178 -5.28 -23.68 10.37
N ILE A 179 -4.46 -24.17 11.30
CA ILE A 179 -3.48 -23.35 12.03
C ILE A 179 -2.45 -22.73 11.08
N LYS A 180 -1.93 -23.50 10.13
CA LYS A 180 -1.01 -22.99 9.10
C LYS A 180 -1.65 -21.88 8.27
N LEU A 181 -2.91 -22.03 7.87
CA LEU A 181 -3.66 -21.03 7.11
C LEU A 181 -3.89 -19.74 7.91
N LEU A 182 -4.26 -19.87 9.20
CA LEU A 182 -4.43 -18.73 10.09
C LEU A 182 -3.11 -17.96 10.28
N ALA A 183 -1.99 -18.68 10.44
CA ALA A 183 -0.68 -18.06 10.54
C ALA A 183 -0.33 -17.26 9.25
N GLN A 184 -0.62 -17.80 8.07
CA GLN A 184 -0.41 -17.07 6.81
C GLN A 184 -1.31 -15.83 6.70
N LYS A 185 -2.56 -15.91 7.14
CA LYS A 185 -3.47 -14.76 7.19
C LYS A 185 -2.91 -13.65 8.08
N ASP A 186 -2.36 -13.98 9.24
CA ASP A 186 -1.79 -13.02 10.17
C ASP A 186 -0.52 -12.37 9.62
N GLU A 187 0.39 -13.16 9.04
CA GLU A 187 1.59 -12.65 8.36
C GLU A 187 1.23 -11.71 7.19
N LEU A 188 0.22 -12.04 6.40
CA LEU A 188 -0.26 -11.21 5.31
C LEU A 188 -0.88 -9.90 5.82
N SER A 189 -1.68 -9.96 6.88
CA SER A 189 -2.27 -8.78 7.53
C SER A 189 -1.18 -7.85 8.08
N SER A 190 -0.14 -8.42 8.69
CA SER A 190 1.00 -7.66 9.20
C SER A 190 1.80 -6.97 8.08
N ALA A 191 2.01 -7.67 6.96
CA ALA A 191 2.63 -7.08 5.78
C ALA A 191 1.82 -5.91 5.21
N LEU A 192 0.49 -6.06 5.15
CA LEU A 192 -0.41 -5.00 4.69
C LEU A 192 -0.33 -3.74 5.54
N LYS A 193 -0.27 -3.88 6.87
CA LYS A 193 -0.11 -2.72 7.77
C LYS A 193 1.17 -1.94 7.46
N VAL A 194 2.29 -2.64 7.24
CA VAL A 194 3.57 -2.00 6.88
C VAL A 194 3.47 -1.30 5.52
N ILE A 195 2.87 -1.96 4.51
CA ILE A 195 2.69 -1.39 3.17
C ILE A 195 1.83 -0.13 3.20
N VAL A 196 0.73 -0.15 3.98
CA VAL A 196 -0.16 1.02 4.12
C VAL A 196 0.57 2.19 4.80
N LYS A 197 1.35 1.92 5.84
CA LYS A 197 2.17 2.94 6.51
C LYS A 197 3.18 3.55 5.54
N GLU A 198 3.97 2.73 4.87
CA GLU A 198 4.97 3.17 3.88
C GLU A 198 4.33 3.99 2.74
N LYS A 199 3.18 3.53 2.22
CA LYS A 199 2.42 4.27 1.22
C LYS A 199 2.09 5.69 1.69
N ASN A 200 1.60 5.84 2.92
CA ASN A 200 1.22 7.15 3.44
C ASN A 200 2.44 8.05 3.62
N GLU A 201 3.55 7.51 4.12
CA GLU A 201 4.80 8.25 4.28
C GLU A 201 5.39 8.69 2.94
N GLN A 202 5.44 7.81 1.94
CA GLN A 202 5.99 8.13 0.61
C GLN A 202 5.11 9.12 -0.16
N LEU A 203 3.79 9.03 -0.03
CA LEU A 203 2.89 10.02 -0.63
C LEU A 203 3.04 11.37 0.05
N SER A 204 3.13 11.42 1.39
CA SER A 204 3.40 12.68 2.11
C SER A 204 4.69 13.33 1.62
N ARG A 205 5.78 12.58 1.54
CA ARG A 205 7.07 13.08 1.02
C ARG A 205 6.97 13.57 -0.43
N ALA A 206 6.20 12.89 -1.28
CA ALA A 206 6.01 13.31 -2.67
C ALA A 206 5.29 14.66 -2.77
N PHE A 207 4.31 14.91 -1.90
CA PHE A 207 3.63 16.21 -1.82
C PHE A 207 4.52 17.28 -1.17
N ASP A 208 5.22 16.95 -0.09
CA ASP A 208 6.13 17.88 0.59
C ASP A 208 7.21 18.40 -0.36
N ASN A 209 7.77 17.52 -1.21
CA ASN A 209 8.76 17.93 -2.21
C ASN A 209 8.20 18.90 -3.27
N VAL A 210 6.91 18.83 -3.58
CA VAL A 210 6.27 19.79 -4.50
C VAL A 210 6.16 21.17 -3.86
N PHE A 211 5.83 21.23 -2.56
CA PHE A 211 5.73 22.50 -1.82
C PHE A 211 7.08 23.15 -1.50
N ILE A 212 8.18 22.38 -1.56
CA ILE A 212 9.54 22.92 -1.33
C ILE A 212 10.10 23.54 -2.62
N VAL A 213 9.72 23.01 -3.78
CA VAL A 213 10.26 23.42 -5.10
C VAL A 213 9.37 24.49 -5.78
N GLY A 214 8.11 24.63 -5.40
CA GLY A 214 7.16 25.62 -5.91
C GLY A 214 7.03 26.84 -5.01
#